data_9e22c4f433d5f8c13b2510583bb2567f
#
_entry.id   9e22c4f433d5f8c13b2510583bb2567f
#
_cell.length_a   1.000
_cell.length_b   1.000
_cell.length_c   1.000
_cell.angle_alpha   90.00
_cell.angle_beta   90.00
_cell.angle_gamma   90.00
#
_symmetry.space_group_name_H-M   'P 1'
#
loop_
_entity.id
_entity.type
_entity.pdbx_description
1 polymer ?
#
loop_
_entity_poly.entity_id
_entity_poly.type
_entity_poly.pdbx_seq_one_letter_code
_entity_poly.pdbx_strand_id
1 'polypeptide(L)'
;TGFEDGLFSAWRANEADFVLNQPQYAEASILVADNDFGTGSSREHAVWALMDYGFRVVIAPRFGDIFRNNALKAGLLVIESPIREVEKLWEHAELHPEQPVEVDLAANEIRCAGSATPFAVDPYSRWRLLEGLDDIALTERHNELVTQFEKTRPERLPSLS
;
A
#
# COMPACT_ATOMS: atom_id res chain seq x y z
N THR A 1 -8.15 0.40 -13.09
CA THR A 1 -7.64 1.59 -13.81
C THR A 1 -8.74 2.63 -13.91
N GLY A 2 -8.41 3.91 -13.70
CA GLY A 2 -9.36 5.02 -13.78
C GLY A 2 -9.80 5.60 -12.43
N PHE A 3 -9.28 5.11 -11.32
CA PHE A 3 -9.55 5.68 -9.99
C PHE A 3 -8.56 6.78 -9.60
N GLU A 4 -7.45 6.90 -10.32
CA GLU A 4 -6.41 7.90 -10.11
C GLU A 4 -6.92 9.34 -10.21
N ASP A 5 -7.89 9.61 -11.09
CA ASP A 5 -8.49 10.94 -11.26
C ASP A 5 -9.28 11.38 -10.03
N GLY A 6 -9.82 10.43 -9.27
CA GLY A 6 -10.51 10.68 -8.00
C GLY A 6 -9.59 10.95 -6.82
N LEU A 7 -8.30 10.59 -6.92
CA LEU A 7 -7.35 10.72 -5.83
C LEU A 7 -7.10 12.20 -5.50
N PHE A 8 -7.52 12.61 -4.31
CA PHE A 8 -7.41 14.00 -3.83
C PHE A 8 -7.91 15.04 -4.84
N SER A 9 -8.90 14.68 -5.68
CA SER A 9 -9.36 15.49 -6.81
C SER A 9 -9.74 16.92 -6.42
N ALA A 10 -10.40 17.11 -5.28
CA ALA A 10 -10.76 18.43 -4.78
C ALA A 10 -9.52 19.28 -4.42
N TRP A 11 -8.52 18.70 -3.78
CA TRP A 11 -7.29 19.41 -3.44
C TRP A 11 -6.43 19.67 -4.68
N ARG A 12 -6.30 18.69 -5.55
CA ARG A 12 -5.57 18.85 -6.82
C ARG A 12 -6.17 19.94 -7.72
N ALA A 13 -7.51 20.09 -7.71
CA ALA A 13 -8.20 21.11 -8.51
C ALA A 13 -8.18 22.51 -7.89
N ASN A 14 -8.20 22.61 -6.56
CA ASN A 14 -8.37 23.88 -5.86
C ASN A 14 -7.07 24.47 -5.32
N GLU A 15 -6.02 23.65 -5.16
CA GLU A 15 -4.73 24.07 -4.60
C GLU A 15 -3.63 23.84 -5.63
N ALA A 16 -3.19 24.91 -6.29
CA ALA A 16 -2.14 24.83 -7.32
C ALA A 16 -0.81 24.27 -6.77
N ASP A 17 -0.52 24.57 -5.51
CA ASP A 17 0.71 24.15 -4.82
C ASP A 17 0.57 22.78 -4.14
N PHE A 18 -0.55 22.09 -4.35
CA PHE A 18 -0.74 20.75 -3.77
C PHE A 18 0.38 19.81 -4.23
N VAL A 19 0.93 19.04 -3.30
CA VAL A 19 2.14 18.23 -3.51
C VAL A 19 2.06 17.32 -4.74
N LEU A 20 0.91 16.71 -5.03
CA LEU A 20 0.73 15.84 -6.20
C LEU A 20 0.59 16.59 -7.53
N ASN A 21 0.51 17.92 -7.50
CA ASN A 21 0.55 18.76 -8.70
C ASN A 21 1.98 19.21 -9.06
N GLN A 22 2.94 18.94 -8.18
CA GLN A 22 4.33 19.39 -8.35
C GLN A 22 5.13 18.39 -9.18
N PRO A 23 5.83 18.82 -10.24
CA PRO A 23 6.53 17.91 -11.17
C PRO A 23 7.57 17.01 -10.53
N GLN A 24 8.25 17.48 -9.46
CA GLN A 24 9.28 16.72 -8.77
C GLN A 24 8.73 15.47 -8.06
N TYR A 25 7.41 15.38 -7.81
CA TYR A 25 6.76 14.26 -7.16
C TYR A 25 5.88 13.41 -8.11
N ALA A 26 5.90 13.71 -9.42
CA ALA A 26 5.04 13.05 -10.40
C ALA A 26 5.24 11.53 -10.47
N GLU A 27 6.45 11.04 -10.18
CA GLU A 27 6.79 9.61 -10.20
C GLU A 27 6.96 9.03 -8.78
N ALA A 28 6.44 9.71 -7.76
CA ALA A 28 6.56 9.24 -6.39
C ALA A 28 5.78 7.94 -6.17
N SER A 29 6.44 6.94 -5.62
CA SER A 29 5.85 5.65 -5.26
C SER A 29 5.62 5.48 -3.75
N ILE A 30 6.10 6.43 -2.95
CA ILE A 30 5.93 6.46 -1.50
C ILE A 30 5.14 7.72 -1.14
N LEU A 31 4.02 7.53 -0.45
CA LEU A 31 3.22 8.61 0.12
C LEU A 31 3.50 8.69 1.62
N VAL A 32 3.87 9.87 2.10
CA VAL A 32 4.05 10.15 3.52
C VAL A 32 2.89 11.04 3.98
N ALA A 33 2.04 10.50 4.82
CA ALA A 33 0.79 11.14 5.25
C ALA A 33 0.77 11.46 6.75
N ASP A 34 -0.15 12.31 7.14
CA ASP A 34 -0.37 12.67 8.53
C ASP A 34 -1.23 11.63 9.27
N ASN A 35 -1.48 11.91 10.53
CA ASN A 35 -2.23 11.06 11.46
C ASN A 35 -3.61 10.68 10.90
N ASP A 36 -4.07 9.49 11.30
CA ASP A 36 -5.40 8.99 10.98
C ASP A 36 -5.69 8.89 9.46
N PHE A 37 -4.67 8.58 8.65
CA PHE A 37 -4.84 8.40 7.21
C PHE A 37 -5.83 7.26 6.91
N GLY A 38 -6.75 7.51 6.00
CA GLY A 38 -7.74 6.51 5.57
C GLY A 38 -8.93 6.32 6.53
N THR A 39 -9.09 7.15 7.57
CA THR A 39 -10.23 7.03 8.52
C THR A 39 -11.57 7.46 7.92
N GLY A 40 -11.57 8.33 6.92
CA GLY A 40 -12.79 8.83 6.25
C GLY A 40 -13.34 7.91 5.16
N SER A 41 -12.61 6.86 4.76
CA SER A 41 -13.00 5.99 3.66
C SER A 41 -12.93 4.52 4.03
N SER A 42 -14.11 3.89 4.16
CA SER A 42 -14.25 2.43 4.30
C SER A 42 -14.21 1.70 2.96
N ARG A 43 -13.85 2.38 1.85
CA ARG A 43 -13.98 1.84 0.50
C ARG A 43 -12.63 1.34 -0.03
N GLU A 44 -12.62 0.18 -0.61
CA GLU A 44 -11.48 -0.36 -1.38
C GLU A 44 -11.02 0.58 -2.50
N HIS A 45 -11.95 1.39 -3.04
CA HIS A 45 -11.65 2.39 -4.08
C HIS A 45 -10.58 3.40 -3.67
N ALA A 46 -10.44 3.74 -2.38
CA ALA A 46 -9.38 4.63 -1.92
C ALA A 46 -7.99 3.99 -2.08
N VAL A 47 -7.90 2.68 -1.85
CA VAL A 47 -6.66 1.92 -2.05
C VAL A 47 -6.34 1.81 -3.53
N TRP A 48 -7.32 1.50 -4.36
CA TRP A 48 -7.14 1.39 -5.81
C TRP A 48 -6.72 2.72 -6.43
N ALA A 49 -7.31 3.84 -5.98
CA ALA A 49 -6.90 5.17 -6.44
C ALA A 49 -5.43 5.48 -6.15
N LEU A 50 -4.93 5.12 -4.97
CA LEU A 50 -3.52 5.25 -4.62
C LEU A 50 -2.62 4.37 -5.51
N MET A 51 -3.00 3.12 -5.72
CA MET A 51 -2.22 2.18 -6.53
C MET A 51 -2.23 2.53 -8.02
N ASP A 52 -3.37 2.96 -8.55
CA ASP A 52 -3.51 3.42 -9.94
C ASP A 52 -2.70 4.69 -10.21
N TYR A 53 -2.62 5.59 -9.22
CA TYR A 53 -1.76 6.77 -9.30
C TYR A 53 -0.26 6.42 -9.34
N GLY A 54 0.14 5.29 -8.77
CA GLY A 54 1.53 4.81 -8.77
C GLY A 54 2.10 4.54 -7.39
N PHE A 55 1.37 4.84 -6.31
CA PHE A 55 1.86 4.56 -4.96
C PHE A 55 1.94 3.05 -4.69
N ARG A 56 3.00 2.65 -4.00
CA ARG A 56 3.27 1.28 -3.55
C ARG A 56 3.42 1.20 -2.04
N VAL A 57 3.72 2.33 -1.41
CA VAL A 57 3.92 2.44 0.04
C VAL A 57 3.20 3.69 0.55
N VAL A 58 2.53 3.58 1.69
CA VAL A 58 2.03 4.71 2.46
C VAL A 58 2.62 4.64 3.86
N ILE A 59 3.21 5.74 4.31
CA ILE A 59 3.80 5.89 5.64
C ILE A 59 3.00 6.94 6.39
N ALA A 60 2.51 6.61 7.58
CA ALA A 60 1.78 7.54 8.44
C ALA A 60 1.95 7.17 9.92
N PRO A 61 1.69 8.09 10.85
CA PRO A 61 1.74 7.77 12.27
C PRO A 61 0.66 6.77 12.68
N ARG A 62 -0.50 6.82 12.01
CA ARG A 62 -1.64 5.93 12.26
C ARG A 62 -2.54 5.83 11.04
N PHE A 63 -3.20 4.69 10.88
CA PHE A 63 -4.17 4.41 9.81
C PHE A 63 -5.55 4.06 10.37
N GLY A 64 -6.59 4.29 9.57
CA GLY A 64 -7.88 3.67 9.81
C GLY A 64 -7.79 2.14 9.62
N ASP A 65 -8.35 1.36 10.55
CA ASP A 65 -8.23 -0.11 10.54
C ASP A 65 -8.73 -0.75 9.24
N ILE A 66 -9.86 -0.27 8.72
CA ILE A 66 -10.45 -0.78 7.47
C ILE A 66 -9.53 -0.47 6.29
N PHE A 67 -9.01 0.76 6.20
CA PHE A 67 -8.09 1.16 5.14
C PHE A 67 -6.82 0.29 5.17
N ARG A 68 -6.20 0.12 6.35
CA ARG A 68 -5.01 -0.69 6.54
C ARG A 68 -5.22 -2.13 6.05
N ASN A 69 -6.33 -2.75 6.45
CA ASN A 69 -6.64 -4.12 6.05
C ASN A 69 -6.86 -4.24 4.53
N ASN A 70 -7.60 -3.31 3.93
CA ASN A 70 -7.84 -3.29 2.49
C ASN A 70 -6.55 -3.03 1.70
N ALA A 71 -5.70 -2.11 2.17
CA ALA A 71 -4.40 -1.80 1.57
C ALA A 71 -3.50 -3.04 1.51
N LEU A 72 -3.31 -3.72 2.63
CA LEU A 72 -2.49 -4.93 2.69
C LEU A 72 -3.04 -6.07 1.82
N LYS A 73 -4.36 -6.23 1.75
CA LYS A 73 -5.00 -7.21 0.86
C LYS A 73 -4.79 -6.90 -0.63
N ALA A 74 -4.84 -5.63 -0.99
CA ALA A 74 -4.64 -5.20 -2.37
C ALA A 74 -3.17 -5.17 -2.81
N GLY A 75 -2.22 -5.31 -1.89
CA GLY A 75 -0.79 -5.27 -2.19
C GLY A 75 -0.15 -3.89 -2.01
N LEU A 76 -0.82 -2.95 -1.34
CA LEU A 76 -0.29 -1.66 -0.93
C LEU A 76 0.34 -1.78 0.46
N LEU A 77 1.64 -1.55 0.58
CA LEU A 77 2.33 -1.56 1.86
C LEU A 77 1.95 -0.33 2.68
N VAL A 78 1.46 -0.52 3.90
CA VAL A 78 1.22 0.54 4.87
C VAL A 78 2.16 0.39 6.07
N ILE A 79 2.85 1.47 6.42
CA ILE A 79 3.85 1.49 7.49
C ILE A 79 3.43 2.52 8.54
N GLU A 80 3.17 2.05 9.75
CA GLU A 80 3.02 2.93 10.90
C GLU A 80 4.40 3.32 11.43
N SER A 81 4.66 4.61 11.53
CA SER A 81 5.92 5.17 12.00
C SER A 81 5.66 6.31 12.97
N PRO A 82 6.48 6.46 14.03
CA PRO A 82 6.31 7.58 14.96
C PRO A 82 6.29 8.92 14.23
N ILE A 83 5.46 9.86 14.72
CA ILE A 83 5.31 11.18 14.09
C ILE A 83 6.65 11.89 13.82
N ARG A 84 7.60 11.76 14.73
CA ARG A 84 8.95 12.35 14.56
C ARG A 84 9.70 11.80 13.36
N GLU A 85 9.53 10.53 13.03
CA GLU A 85 10.15 9.93 11.84
C GLU A 85 9.40 10.34 10.57
N VAL A 86 8.08 10.47 10.65
CA VAL A 86 7.25 11.01 9.56
C VAL A 86 7.64 12.46 9.23
N GLU A 87 7.81 13.31 10.25
CA GLU A 87 8.25 14.71 10.10
C GLU A 87 9.63 14.80 9.41
N LYS A 88 10.57 13.93 9.76
CA LYS A 88 11.88 13.87 9.08
C LYS A 88 11.76 13.50 7.60
N LEU A 89 10.84 12.58 7.26
CA LEU A 89 10.59 12.21 5.87
C LEU A 89 9.97 13.37 5.09
N TRP A 90 9.05 14.15 5.69
CA TRP A 90 8.52 15.36 5.07
C TRP A 90 9.60 16.41 4.84
N GLU A 91 10.39 16.73 5.88
CA GLU A 91 11.49 17.68 5.77
C GLU A 91 12.49 17.25 4.69
N HIS A 92 12.84 15.97 4.62
CA HIS A 92 13.72 15.43 3.60
C HIS A 92 13.12 15.59 2.19
N ALA A 93 11.83 15.25 2.00
CA ALA A 93 11.16 15.36 0.71
C ALA A 93 11.05 16.81 0.22
N GLU A 94 10.88 17.77 1.14
CA GLU A 94 10.80 19.19 0.83
C GLU A 94 12.17 19.81 0.48
N LEU A 95 13.19 19.47 1.28
CA LEU A 95 14.53 20.07 1.13
C LEU A 95 15.39 19.36 0.07
N HIS A 96 15.15 18.06 -0.15
CA HIS A 96 15.97 17.21 -1.00
C HIS A 96 15.11 16.31 -1.91
N PRO A 97 14.20 16.86 -2.72
CA PRO A 97 13.30 16.08 -3.56
C PRO A 97 14.01 15.19 -4.57
N GLU A 98 15.27 15.48 -4.89
CA GLU A 98 16.12 14.67 -5.77
C GLU A 98 16.75 13.45 -5.08
N GLN A 99 16.70 13.38 -3.76
CA GLN A 99 17.28 12.27 -2.99
C GLN A 99 16.17 11.27 -2.62
N PRO A 100 16.21 10.05 -3.14
CA PRO A 100 15.14 9.08 -2.91
C PRO A 100 15.11 8.59 -1.46
N VAL A 101 13.92 8.35 -0.96
CA VAL A 101 13.67 7.52 0.21
C VAL A 101 13.48 6.10 -0.27
N GLU A 102 14.15 5.14 0.37
CA GLU A 102 14.04 3.71 0.05
C GLU A 102 13.30 2.97 1.16
N VAL A 103 12.36 2.14 0.78
CA VAL A 103 11.70 1.19 1.69
C VAL A 103 12.11 -0.21 1.34
N ASP A 104 12.90 -0.83 2.22
CA ASP A 104 13.37 -2.21 2.08
C ASP A 104 12.47 -3.16 2.90
N LEU A 105 11.54 -3.81 2.22
CA LEU A 105 10.61 -4.76 2.85
C LEU A 105 11.32 -6.04 3.30
N ALA A 106 12.42 -6.43 2.65
CA ALA A 106 13.18 -7.61 3.05
C ALA A 106 13.95 -7.39 4.37
N ALA A 107 14.50 -6.18 4.55
CA ALA A 107 15.16 -5.77 5.79
C ALA A 107 14.18 -5.17 6.83
N ASN A 108 12.96 -4.80 6.42
CA ASN A 108 12.00 -4.01 7.19
C ASN A 108 12.56 -2.66 7.65
N GLU A 109 13.15 -1.92 6.73
CA GLU A 109 13.80 -0.65 7.00
C GLU A 109 13.37 0.43 6.01
N ILE A 110 13.20 1.66 6.52
CA ILE A 110 13.10 2.88 5.73
C ILE A 110 14.49 3.53 5.73
N ARG A 111 15.08 3.71 4.57
CA ARG A 111 16.39 4.36 4.41
C ARG A 111 16.20 5.77 3.86
N CYS A 112 16.71 6.75 4.59
CA CYS A 112 16.60 8.16 4.25
C CYS A 112 17.84 8.90 4.76
N ALA A 113 18.48 9.71 3.92
CA ALA A 113 19.62 10.55 4.28
C ALA A 113 20.75 9.83 5.05
N GLY A 114 21.05 8.58 4.69
CA GLY A 114 22.07 7.76 5.36
C GLY A 114 21.65 7.13 6.68
N SER A 115 20.40 7.33 7.09
CA SER A 115 19.80 6.68 8.27
C SER A 115 18.89 5.54 7.85
N ALA A 116 18.81 4.48 8.68
CA ALA A 116 17.87 3.39 8.53
C ALA A 116 16.96 3.33 9.75
N THR A 117 15.65 3.40 9.52
CA THR A 117 14.62 3.33 10.56
C THR A 117 13.86 2.02 10.39
N PRO A 118 13.85 1.12 11.39
CA PRO A 118 13.11 -0.13 11.29
C PRO A 118 11.61 0.10 11.36
N PHE A 119 10.83 -0.74 10.66
CA PHE A 119 9.38 -0.77 10.77
C PHE A 119 8.86 -2.19 10.99
N ALA A 120 7.65 -2.29 11.51
CA ALA A 120 6.99 -3.57 11.72
C ALA A 120 5.92 -3.82 10.66
N VAL A 121 5.90 -5.04 10.15
CA VAL A 121 4.83 -5.58 9.30
C VAL A 121 4.60 -7.03 9.73
N ASP A 122 3.35 -7.47 9.75
CA ASP A 122 3.09 -8.86 10.12
C ASP A 122 3.70 -9.83 9.10
N PRO A 123 4.17 -11.01 9.54
CA PRO A 123 4.92 -11.94 8.70
C PRO A 123 4.14 -12.43 7.47
N TYR A 124 2.82 -12.58 7.58
CA TYR A 124 1.97 -13.03 6.49
C TYR A 124 1.81 -11.96 5.41
N SER A 125 1.50 -10.72 5.80
CA SER A 125 1.43 -9.58 4.88
C SER A 125 2.76 -9.32 4.21
N ARG A 126 3.87 -9.41 4.95
CA ARG A 126 5.22 -9.27 4.40
C ARG A 126 5.49 -10.32 3.33
N TRP A 127 5.22 -11.59 3.62
CA TRP A 127 5.39 -12.68 2.66
C TRP A 127 4.55 -12.45 1.38
N ARG A 128 3.27 -12.10 1.53
CA ARG A 128 2.39 -11.81 0.38
C ARG A 128 2.96 -10.69 -0.51
N LEU A 129 3.39 -9.59 0.10
CA LEU A 129 3.94 -8.44 -0.62
C LEU A 129 5.26 -8.78 -1.33
N LEU A 130 6.15 -9.54 -0.68
CA LEU A 130 7.41 -10.00 -1.30
C LEU A 130 7.18 -10.94 -2.48
N GLU A 131 6.17 -11.80 -2.40
CA GLU A 131 5.77 -12.71 -3.48
C GLU A 131 4.90 -12.05 -4.56
N GLY A 132 4.47 -10.81 -4.35
CA GLY A 132 3.55 -10.11 -5.26
C GLY A 132 2.15 -10.74 -5.30
N LEU A 133 1.69 -11.33 -4.19
CA LEU A 133 0.44 -12.06 -4.11
C LEU A 133 -0.69 -11.16 -3.63
N ASP A 134 -1.66 -10.91 -4.48
CA ASP A 134 -3.00 -10.45 -4.11
C ASP A 134 -3.93 -11.63 -3.79
N ASP A 135 -5.17 -11.35 -3.36
CA ASP A 135 -6.13 -12.40 -3.02
C ASP A 135 -6.50 -13.30 -4.21
N ILE A 136 -6.43 -12.77 -5.44
CA ILE A 136 -6.68 -13.52 -6.67
C ILE A 136 -5.52 -14.48 -6.94
N ALA A 137 -4.28 -14.01 -6.90
CA ALA A 137 -3.09 -14.83 -7.09
C ALA A 137 -2.97 -15.95 -6.02
N LEU A 138 -3.38 -15.67 -4.78
CA LEU A 138 -3.46 -16.70 -3.73
C LEU A 138 -4.51 -17.78 -4.06
N THR A 139 -5.67 -17.38 -4.55
CA THR A 139 -6.73 -18.31 -4.96
C THR A 139 -6.27 -19.17 -6.15
N GLU A 140 -5.61 -18.58 -7.13
CA GLU A 140 -5.07 -19.29 -8.29
C GLU A 140 -4.02 -20.34 -7.92
N ARG A 141 -3.11 -20.04 -6.98
CA ARG A 141 -2.15 -21.03 -6.46
C ARG A 141 -2.81 -22.26 -5.81
N HIS A 142 -4.03 -22.11 -5.28
CA HIS A 142 -4.78 -23.21 -4.69
C HIS A 142 -5.67 -23.96 -5.68
N ASN A 143 -5.86 -23.44 -6.90
CA ASN A 143 -6.72 -24.07 -7.92
C ASN A 143 -6.27 -25.48 -8.29
N GLU A 144 -4.98 -25.76 -8.33
CA GLU A 144 -4.49 -27.12 -8.58
C GLU A 144 -4.89 -28.09 -7.48
N LEU A 145 -4.84 -27.65 -6.21
CA LEU A 145 -5.25 -28.44 -5.06
C LEU A 145 -6.77 -28.66 -5.05
N VAL A 146 -7.54 -27.63 -5.41
CA VAL A 146 -9.01 -27.72 -5.54
C VAL A 146 -9.37 -28.71 -6.65
N THR A 147 -8.75 -28.59 -7.81
CA THR A 147 -8.95 -29.49 -8.94
C THR A 147 -8.58 -30.95 -8.60
N GLN A 148 -7.52 -31.14 -7.83
CA GLN A 148 -7.09 -32.46 -7.39
C GLN A 148 -8.07 -33.04 -6.36
N PHE A 149 -8.58 -32.22 -5.44
CA PHE A 149 -9.61 -32.61 -4.50
C PHE A 149 -10.92 -32.98 -5.20
N GLU A 150 -11.38 -32.21 -6.18
CA GLU A 150 -12.57 -32.50 -6.96
C GLU A 150 -12.48 -33.82 -7.71
N LYS A 151 -11.33 -34.17 -8.26
CA LYS A 151 -11.10 -35.46 -8.92
C LYS A 151 -11.13 -36.67 -7.98
N THR A 152 -10.76 -36.47 -6.73
CA THR A 152 -10.71 -37.53 -5.72
C THR A 152 -11.93 -37.55 -4.80
N ARG A 153 -12.88 -36.67 -5.02
CA ARG A 153 -14.08 -36.49 -4.20
C ARG A 153 -14.98 -37.68 -4.24
N PRO A 154 -15.40 -38.21 -3.08
CA PRO A 154 -16.37 -39.31 -3.03
C PRO A 154 -17.73 -38.90 -3.62
N GLU A 155 -18.34 -39.74 -4.48
CA GLU A 155 -19.63 -39.50 -5.15
C GLU A 155 -20.82 -39.20 -4.20
N ARG A 156 -20.71 -39.53 -2.93
CA ARG A 156 -21.74 -39.30 -1.89
C ARG A 156 -21.84 -37.83 -1.42
N LEU A 157 -20.93 -36.94 -1.84
CA LEU A 157 -20.98 -35.51 -1.48
C LEU A 157 -21.72 -34.73 -2.56
N PRO A 158 -22.59 -33.74 -2.20
CA PRO A 158 -23.33 -32.97 -3.18
C PRO A 158 -22.39 -32.24 -4.13
N SER A 159 -22.70 -32.23 -5.45
CA SER A 159 -21.94 -31.43 -6.42
C SER A 159 -22.20 -29.97 -6.17
N LEU A 160 -21.13 -29.15 -6.18
CA LEU A 160 -21.24 -27.71 -6.25
C LEU A 160 -21.52 -27.35 -7.72
N SER A 161 -22.78 -27.13 -8.04
CA SER A 161 -23.22 -26.59 -9.31
C SER A 161 -23.31 -25.08 -9.23
#